data_8717ae1805eceaf7343e244665659ddb
#
_entry.id   8717ae1805eceaf7343e244665659ddb
#
_cell.length_a   1.000
_cell.length_b   1.000
_cell.length_c   1.000
_cell.angle_alpha   90.00
_cell.angle_beta   90.00
_cell.angle_gamma   90.00
#
_symmetry.space_group_name_H-M   'P 1'
#
loop_
_entity.id
_entity.type
_entity.pdbx_description
1 polymer ?
#
loop_
_entity_poly.entity_id
_entity_poly.type
_entity_poly.pdbx_seq_one_letter_code
_entity_poly.pdbx_strand_id
1 'polypeptide(L)'
;MTKIILLHHLGLGDHLITNGMVREYCKMHDRVAIFSYPKNYTSVSFMFRDIPNLEVIPGDEAFALLFMFNNKFRRKYDETKNVGLPHLDIFDSEPMEKQFYRLAGLDFAKKWESFRVERDRSREQALFDKMKPKGDYIFLHDDAARGLAIDRKKVPADHAVVSPASGLTDNIFDFCSLIEKAKEIHLIESSFMYLVDLLPYTNPEQKLVIHRYARPNPVWSLPALKKNWEIID
;
A
#
# COMPACT_ATOMS: atom_id res chain seq x y z
N MET A 1 -14.82 -18.35 -20.07
CA MET A 1 -14.13 -17.10 -19.71
C MET A 1 -14.75 -16.61 -18.44
N THR A 2 -14.01 -16.64 -17.34
CA THR A 2 -14.49 -16.25 -16.02
C THR A 2 -14.08 -14.81 -15.67
N LYS A 3 -15.06 -14.01 -15.28
CA LYS A 3 -14.86 -12.59 -14.92
C LYS A 3 -15.23 -12.41 -13.46
N ILE A 4 -14.31 -11.88 -12.66
CA ILE A 4 -14.53 -11.69 -11.23
C ILE A 4 -14.30 -10.24 -10.82
N ILE A 5 -15.07 -9.79 -9.84
CA ILE A 5 -14.80 -8.56 -9.12
C ILE A 5 -14.40 -8.87 -7.67
N LEU A 6 -13.30 -8.28 -7.23
CA LEU A 6 -12.80 -8.40 -5.86
C LEU A 6 -13.17 -7.15 -5.07
N LEU A 7 -13.73 -7.36 -3.89
CA LEU A 7 -14.11 -6.30 -2.97
C LEU A 7 -13.24 -6.37 -1.73
N HIS A 8 -12.35 -5.41 -1.59
CA HIS A 8 -11.48 -5.23 -0.42
C HIS A 8 -11.47 -3.77 0.00
N HIS A 9 -10.82 -3.44 1.10
CA HIS A 9 -10.64 -2.05 1.54
C HIS A 9 -9.92 -1.21 0.48
N LEU A 10 -10.33 0.05 0.32
CA LEU A 10 -9.91 0.93 -0.78
C LEU A 10 -8.77 1.88 -0.41
N GLY A 11 -8.22 1.74 0.80
CA GLY A 11 -7.02 2.47 1.23
C GLY A 11 -5.79 2.08 0.40
N LEU A 12 -4.88 3.03 0.18
CA LEU A 12 -3.66 2.75 -0.60
C LEU A 12 -2.79 1.67 0.05
N GLY A 13 -2.73 1.66 1.41
CA GLY A 13 -2.06 0.60 2.16
C GLY A 13 -2.67 -0.77 1.91
N ASP A 14 -4.00 -0.85 1.85
CA ASP A 14 -4.72 -2.10 1.61
C ASP A 14 -4.45 -2.64 0.20
N HIS A 15 -4.36 -1.76 -0.81
CA HIS A 15 -3.94 -2.17 -2.16
C HIS A 15 -2.51 -2.71 -2.21
N LEU A 16 -1.60 -2.14 -1.43
CA LEU A 16 -0.24 -2.68 -1.31
C LEU A 16 -0.25 -4.07 -0.66
N ILE A 17 -0.98 -4.24 0.44
CA ILE A 17 -1.14 -5.53 1.13
C ILE A 17 -1.73 -6.58 0.18
N THR A 18 -2.77 -6.22 -0.56
CA THR A 18 -3.52 -7.15 -1.42
C THR A 18 -2.93 -7.29 -2.83
N ASN A 19 -1.82 -6.62 -3.14
CA ASN A 19 -1.19 -6.71 -4.47
C ASN A 19 -0.96 -8.15 -4.92
N GLY A 20 -0.32 -8.97 -4.09
CA GLY A 20 -0.08 -10.38 -4.39
C GLY A 20 -1.36 -11.17 -4.60
N MET A 21 -2.39 -10.93 -3.77
CA MET A 21 -3.71 -11.56 -3.91
C MET A 21 -4.36 -11.23 -5.26
N VAL A 22 -4.40 -9.95 -5.63
CA VAL A 22 -4.99 -9.51 -6.91
C VAL A 22 -4.26 -10.16 -8.08
N ARG A 23 -2.92 -10.24 -8.03
CA ARG A 23 -2.11 -10.91 -9.07
C ARG A 23 -2.41 -12.41 -9.18
N GLU A 24 -2.63 -13.10 -8.07
CA GLU A 24 -3.03 -14.51 -8.11
C GLU A 24 -4.41 -14.67 -8.76
N TYR A 25 -5.37 -13.81 -8.44
CA TYR A 25 -6.68 -13.83 -9.10
C TYR A 25 -6.59 -13.54 -10.60
N CYS A 26 -5.71 -12.65 -11.03
CA CYS A 26 -5.49 -12.36 -12.46
C CYS A 26 -4.87 -13.54 -13.23
N LYS A 27 -4.18 -14.47 -12.55
CA LYS A 27 -3.73 -15.73 -13.17
C LYS A 27 -4.84 -16.75 -13.33
N MET A 28 -5.87 -16.71 -12.48
CA MET A 28 -6.96 -17.69 -12.43
C MET A 28 -8.19 -17.29 -13.25
N HIS A 29 -8.31 -15.98 -13.62
CA HIS A 29 -9.51 -15.46 -14.27
C HIS A 29 -9.14 -14.67 -15.53
N ASP A 30 -10.04 -14.70 -16.53
CA ASP A 30 -9.86 -13.97 -17.80
C ASP A 30 -10.00 -12.46 -17.65
N ARG A 31 -10.73 -12.02 -16.63
CA ARG A 31 -10.86 -10.60 -16.27
C ARG A 31 -11.09 -10.46 -14.76
N VAL A 32 -10.34 -9.56 -14.17
CA VAL A 32 -10.49 -9.19 -12.76
C VAL A 32 -10.79 -7.70 -12.67
N ALA A 33 -11.63 -7.30 -11.73
CA ALA A 33 -11.83 -5.90 -11.40
C ALA A 33 -11.67 -5.67 -9.90
N ILE A 34 -11.14 -4.50 -9.56
CA ILE A 34 -11.03 -3.97 -8.21
C ILE A 34 -11.48 -2.53 -8.16
N PHE A 35 -11.90 -2.05 -6.99
CA PHE A 35 -12.19 -0.62 -6.79
C PHE A 35 -10.99 0.09 -6.18
N SER A 36 -10.89 1.39 -6.40
CA SER A 36 -9.94 2.28 -5.75
C SER A 36 -10.58 3.64 -5.48
N TYR A 37 -10.29 4.26 -4.35
CA TYR A 37 -10.64 5.66 -4.15
C TYR A 37 -10.06 6.53 -5.27
N PRO A 38 -10.81 7.55 -5.78
CA PRO A 38 -10.31 8.45 -6.84
C PRO A 38 -8.96 9.07 -6.51
N LYS A 39 -8.73 9.43 -5.24
CA LYS A 39 -7.44 9.99 -4.78
C LYS A 39 -6.25 9.02 -4.85
N ASN A 40 -6.50 7.71 -4.87
CA ASN A 40 -5.49 6.66 -4.93
C ASN A 40 -5.34 6.07 -6.35
N TYR A 41 -6.24 6.45 -7.27
CA TYR A 41 -6.40 5.81 -8.57
C TYR A 41 -5.10 5.77 -9.39
N THR A 42 -4.36 6.88 -9.42
CA THR A 42 -3.08 6.94 -10.14
C THR A 42 -2.08 5.91 -9.61
N SER A 43 -1.89 5.86 -8.29
CA SER A 43 -0.98 4.89 -7.68
C SER A 43 -1.44 3.45 -7.87
N VAL A 44 -2.75 3.17 -7.74
CA VAL A 44 -3.29 1.81 -7.89
C VAL A 44 -3.24 1.36 -9.35
N SER A 45 -3.58 2.21 -10.29
CA SER A 45 -3.48 1.90 -11.73
C SER A 45 -2.03 1.68 -12.14
N PHE A 46 -1.10 2.48 -11.62
CA PHE A 46 0.33 2.29 -11.84
C PHE A 46 0.83 0.96 -11.26
N MET A 47 0.37 0.59 -10.06
CA MET A 47 0.75 -0.65 -9.37
C MET A 47 0.49 -1.90 -10.20
N PHE A 48 -0.56 -1.88 -11.00
CA PHE A 48 -1.04 -3.03 -11.77
C PHE A 48 -0.95 -2.85 -13.29
N ARG A 49 -0.24 -1.82 -13.77
CA ARG A 49 -0.20 -1.48 -15.21
C ARG A 49 0.36 -2.59 -16.11
N ASP A 50 1.09 -3.54 -15.52
CA ASP A 50 1.66 -4.72 -16.19
C ASP A 50 0.65 -5.88 -16.32
N ILE A 51 -0.59 -5.71 -15.84
CA ILE A 51 -1.63 -6.76 -15.85
C ILE A 51 -2.75 -6.39 -16.83
N PRO A 52 -2.77 -6.98 -18.03
CA PRO A 52 -3.70 -6.56 -19.09
C PRO A 52 -5.16 -6.95 -18.83
N ASN A 53 -5.42 -7.96 -17.99
CA ASN A 53 -6.74 -8.44 -17.65
C ASN A 53 -7.31 -7.90 -16.34
N LEU A 54 -6.65 -6.88 -15.74
CA LEU A 54 -7.15 -6.19 -14.55
C LEU A 54 -7.78 -4.83 -14.91
N GLU A 55 -8.95 -4.58 -14.38
CA GLU A 55 -9.64 -3.29 -14.43
C GLU A 55 -9.64 -2.64 -13.04
N VAL A 56 -9.10 -1.44 -12.91
CA VAL A 56 -9.21 -0.61 -11.71
C VAL A 56 -10.35 0.37 -11.90
N ILE A 57 -11.37 0.30 -11.04
CA ILE A 57 -12.58 1.12 -11.13
C ILE A 57 -12.51 2.21 -10.06
N PRO A 58 -12.49 3.50 -10.44
CA PRO A 58 -12.53 4.57 -9.44
C PRO A 58 -13.90 4.63 -8.78
N GLY A 59 -13.92 4.65 -7.45
CA GLY A 59 -15.15 4.71 -6.65
C GLY A 59 -14.83 4.68 -5.16
N ASP A 60 -15.82 5.02 -4.36
CA ASP A 60 -15.77 4.87 -2.90
C ASP A 60 -16.40 3.55 -2.44
N GLU A 61 -16.38 3.30 -1.14
CA GLU A 61 -16.96 2.08 -0.55
C GLU A 61 -18.46 1.98 -0.79
N ALA A 62 -19.19 3.10 -0.73
CA ALA A 62 -20.62 3.13 -0.99
C ALA A 62 -20.92 2.73 -2.43
N PHE A 63 -20.13 3.25 -3.38
CA PHE A 63 -20.23 2.87 -4.80
C PHE A 63 -19.91 1.38 -5.00
N ALA A 64 -18.85 0.87 -4.39
CA ALA A 64 -18.47 -0.54 -4.47
C ALA A 64 -19.56 -1.45 -3.91
N LEU A 65 -20.19 -1.08 -2.78
CA LEU A 65 -21.32 -1.81 -2.20
C LEU A 65 -22.58 -1.73 -3.08
N LEU A 66 -22.93 -0.54 -3.58
CA LEU A 66 -24.05 -0.38 -4.53
C LEU A 66 -23.87 -1.21 -5.79
N PHE A 67 -22.63 -1.35 -6.25
CA PHE A 67 -22.30 -2.19 -7.40
C PHE A 67 -22.67 -3.66 -7.16
N MET A 68 -22.50 -4.18 -5.92
CA MET A 68 -22.92 -5.54 -5.57
C MET A 68 -24.42 -5.78 -5.71
N PHE A 69 -25.22 -4.75 -5.39
CA PHE A 69 -26.68 -4.84 -5.40
C PHE A 69 -27.30 -4.46 -6.76
N ASN A 70 -26.52 -3.87 -7.66
CA ASN A 70 -27.02 -3.43 -8.96
C ASN A 70 -26.85 -4.52 -10.02
N ASN A 71 -27.96 -5.20 -10.37
CA ASN A 71 -27.98 -6.27 -11.36
C ASN A 71 -27.39 -5.87 -12.73
N LYS A 72 -27.48 -4.60 -13.15
CA LYS A 72 -26.95 -4.14 -14.44
C LYS A 72 -25.40 -4.17 -14.46
N PHE A 73 -24.77 -3.80 -13.37
CA PHE A 73 -23.31 -3.84 -13.24
C PHE A 73 -22.82 -5.25 -12.96
N ARG A 74 -23.52 -5.98 -12.07
CA ARG A 74 -23.19 -7.35 -11.71
C ARG A 74 -23.17 -8.30 -12.91
N ARG A 75 -24.03 -8.09 -13.91
CA ARG A 75 -24.06 -8.89 -15.16
C ARG A 75 -22.78 -8.82 -16.01
N LYS A 76 -21.88 -7.88 -15.74
CA LYS A 76 -20.58 -7.79 -16.42
C LYS A 76 -19.56 -8.80 -15.88
N TYR A 77 -19.80 -9.34 -14.69
CA TYR A 77 -18.93 -10.28 -13.99
C TYR A 77 -19.72 -11.51 -13.63
N ASP A 78 -19.09 -12.66 -13.76
CA ASP A 78 -19.69 -13.96 -13.45
C ASP A 78 -19.70 -14.19 -11.94
N GLU A 79 -18.73 -13.61 -11.23
CA GLU A 79 -18.48 -13.80 -9.82
C GLU A 79 -18.15 -12.50 -9.10
N THR A 80 -18.54 -12.41 -7.83
CA THR A 80 -18.14 -11.35 -6.90
C THR A 80 -17.54 -12.01 -5.66
N LYS A 81 -16.29 -11.69 -5.35
CA LYS A 81 -15.58 -12.17 -4.17
C LYS A 81 -15.35 -11.02 -3.19
N ASN A 82 -16.01 -11.11 -2.04
CA ASN A 82 -15.72 -10.18 -0.95
C ASN A 82 -14.55 -10.72 -0.11
N VAL A 83 -13.50 -9.96 -0.03
CA VAL A 83 -12.28 -10.28 0.70
C VAL A 83 -11.96 -9.24 1.77
N GLY A 84 -12.99 -8.55 2.29
CA GLY A 84 -12.80 -7.63 3.41
C GLY A 84 -13.56 -6.31 3.34
N LEU A 85 -14.54 -6.14 2.42
CA LEU A 85 -15.37 -4.94 2.35
C LEU A 85 -16.84 -5.30 2.69
N PRO A 86 -17.54 -4.57 3.59
CA PRO A 86 -17.07 -3.51 4.48
C PRO A 86 -16.49 -4.05 5.81
N HIS A 87 -16.56 -5.34 6.07
CA HIS A 87 -16.34 -5.95 7.39
C HIS A 87 -15.18 -6.93 7.36
N LEU A 88 -14.05 -6.47 7.86
CA LEU A 88 -13.11 -7.36 8.54
C LEU A 88 -13.61 -7.51 9.99
N ASP A 89 -13.44 -8.67 10.54
CA ASP A 89 -13.77 -8.90 11.94
C ASP A 89 -12.72 -8.20 12.82
N ILE A 90 -13.04 -7.01 13.33
CA ILE A 90 -12.15 -6.24 14.19
C ILE A 90 -11.96 -6.89 15.58
N PHE A 91 -12.81 -7.85 15.94
CA PHE A 91 -12.71 -8.62 17.17
C PHE A 91 -11.93 -9.94 16.97
N ASP A 92 -11.61 -10.30 15.72
CA ASP A 92 -10.72 -11.39 15.43
C ASP A 92 -9.29 -11.04 15.89
N SER A 93 -8.65 -11.94 16.61
CA SER A 93 -7.24 -11.80 17.00
C SER A 93 -6.28 -11.90 15.82
N GLU A 94 -6.77 -12.35 14.66
CA GLU A 94 -5.98 -12.44 13.44
C GLU A 94 -5.72 -11.04 12.84
N PRO A 95 -4.47 -10.69 12.49
CA PRO A 95 -4.17 -9.45 11.82
C PRO A 95 -5.02 -9.25 10.56
N MET A 96 -5.52 -8.02 10.35
CA MET A 96 -6.38 -7.64 9.23
C MET A 96 -5.87 -8.15 7.86
N GLU A 97 -4.59 -8.05 7.63
CA GLU A 97 -3.98 -8.48 6.38
C GLU A 97 -4.05 -10.00 6.15
N LYS A 98 -3.98 -10.81 7.21
CA LYS A 98 -4.19 -12.26 7.12
C LYS A 98 -5.63 -12.59 6.82
N GLN A 99 -6.58 -11.83 7.40
CA GLN A 99 -7.99 -12.01 7.10
C GLN A 99 -8.29 -11.81 5.60
N PHE A 100 -7.66 -10.82 4.92
CA PHE A 100 -7.79 -10.64 3.48
C PHE A 100 -7.43 -11.92 2.71
N TYR A 101 -6.27 -12.50 3.01
CA TYR A 101 -5.79 -13.69 2.31
C TYR A 101 -6.63 -14.94 2.64
N ARG A 102 -7.04 -15.11 3.91
CA ARG A 102 -7.96 -16.18 4.32
C ARG A 102 -9.30 -16.09 3.60
N LEU A 103 -9.91 -14.92 3.55
CA LEU A 103 -11.18 -14.68 2.84
C LEU A 103 -11.02 -14.89 1.32
N ALA A 104 -9.87 -14.61 0.77
CA ALA A 104 -9.53 -14.88 -0.62
C ALA A 104 -9.30 -16.38 -0.89
N GLY A 105 -9.10 -17.21 0.13
CA GLY A 105 -8.73 -18.62 -0.03
C GLY A 105 -7.29 -18.81 -0.52
N LEU A 106 -6.39 -17.88 -0.18
CA LEU A 106 -4.98 -17.88 -0.59
C LEU A 106 -4.06 -17.98 0.63
N ASP A 107 -2.90 -18.58 0.42
CA ASP A 107 -1.84 -18.55 1.41
C ASP A 107 -1.35 -17.12 1.64
N PHE A 108 -1.17 -16.74 2.90
CA PHE A 108 -0.71 -15.41 3.29
C PHE A 108 0.70 -15.08 2.77
N ALA A 109 1.54 -16.09 2.54
CA ALA A 109 2.87 -15.91 1.93
C ALA A 109 2.83 -15.21 0.58
N LYS A 110 1.68 -15.30 -0.14
CA LYS A 110 1.46 -14.60 -1.41
C LYS A 110 1.52 -13.07 -1.29
N LYS A 111 1.36 -12.52 -0.10
CA LYS A 111 1.59 -11.10 0.17
C LYS A 111 2.98 -10.65 -0.32
N TRP A 112 3.99 -11.47 -0.12
CA TRP A 112 5.38 -11.16 -0.50
C TRP A 112 5.83 -11.89 -1.78
N GLU A 113 5.48 -13.16 -1.94
CA GLU A 113 5.90 -13.98 -3.07
C GLU A 113 5.37 -13.46 -4.41
N SER A 114 4.14 -12.96 -4.41
CA SER A 114 3.46 -12.48 -5.61
C SER A 114 3.43 -10.96 -5.71
N PHE A 115 3.99 -10.24 -4.73
CA PHE A 115 4.11 -8.79 -4.80
C PHE A 115 5.03 -8.37 -5.94
N ARG A 116 4.51 -7.50 -6.81
CA ARG A 116 5.29 -6.94 -7.91
C ARG A 116 4.76 -5.57 -8.30
N VAL A 117 5.66 -4.66 -8.60
CA VAL A 117 5.35 -3.40 -9.27
C VAL A 117 6.41 -3.17 -10.33
N GLU A 118 5.98 -2.93 -11.55
CA GLU A 118 6.87 -2.48 -12.62
C GLU A 118 7.21 -1.02 -12.37
N ARG A 119 8.48 -0.73 -12.09
CA ARG A 119 8.94 0.60 -11.69
C ARG A 119 9.20 1.50 -12.90
N ASP A 120 8.95 2.79 -12.75
CA ASP A 120 9.33 3.81 -13.72
C ASP A 120 10.54 4.59 -13.17
N ARG A 121 11.74 4.14 -13.54
CA ARG A 121 12.99 4.73 -13.06
C ARG A 121 13.16 6.18 -13.48
N SER A 122 12.58 6.59 -14.61
CA SER A 122 12.65 7.98 -15.09
C SER A 122 11.83 8.91 -14.20
N ARG A 123 10.61 8.51 -13.83
CA ARG A 123 9.77 9.26 -12.88
C ARG A 123 10.42 9.35 -11.51
N GLU A 124 10.95 8.24 -11.02
CA GLU A 124 11.65 8.18 -9.74
C GLU A 124 12.88 9.10 -9.72
N GLN A 125 13.69 9.09 -10.79
CA GLN A 125 14.85 9.95 -10.90
C GLN A 125 14.46 11.42 -10.99
N ALA A 126 13.43 11.75 -11.75
CA ALA A 126 12.93 13.12 -11.84
C ALA A 126 12.48 13.67 -10.46
N LEU A 127 11.79 12.85 -9.65
CA LEU A 127 11.42 13.24 -8.29
C LEU A 127 12.65 13.33 -7.38
N PHE A 128 13.60 12.40 -7.48
CA PHE A 128 14.84 12.43 -6.72
C PHE A 128 15.63 13.70 -7.00
N ASP A 129 15.78 14.09 -8.26
CA ASP A 129 16.50 15.31 -8.67
C ASP A 129 15.78 16.58 -8.22
N LYS A 130 14.46 16.58 -8.19
CA LYS A 130 13.65 17.68 -7.68
C LYS A 130 13.82 17.88 -6.18
N MET A 131 13.85 16.79 -5.41
CA MET A 131 13.99 16.82 -3.94
C MET A 131 15.45 16.93 -3.49
N LYS A 132 16.36 16.42 -4.27
CA LYS A 132 17.84 16.50 -4.20
C LYS A 132 18.41 16.63 -2.79
N PRO A 133 18.31 15.59 -1.95
CA PRO A 133 18.94 15.60 -0.65
C PRO A 133 20.46 15.72 -0.80
N LYS A 134 21.10 16.51 0.04
CA LYS A 134 22.56 16.63 0.07
C LYS A 134 23.12 15.61 1.07
N GLY A 135 24.02 14.75 0.59
CA GLY A 135 24.65 13.71 1.43
C GLY A 135 23.66 12.66 1.92
N ASP A 136 23.94 12.09 3.09
CA ASP A 136 23.04 11.15 3.76
C ASP A 136 21.77 11.88 4.22
N TYR A 137 20.63 11.20 4.10
CA TYR A 137 19.34 11.79 4.49
C TYR A 137 18.41 10.74 5.11
N ILE A 138 17.45 11.27 5.84
CA ILE A 138 16.34 10.53 6.43
C ILE A 138 15.10 10.71 5.55
N PHE A 139 14.50 9.60 5.12
CA PHE A 139 13.16 9.65 4.55
C PHE A 139 12.13 9.57 5.67
N LEU A 140 11.33 10.62 5.81
CA LEU A 140 10.38 10.73 6.91
C LEU A 140 8.96 10.98 6.38
N HIS A 141 8.00 10.19 6.85
CA HIS A 141 6.60 10.38 6.50
C HIS A 141 5.71 10.51 7.73
N ASP A 142 5.19 11.71 7.89
CA ASP A 142 4.04 12.03 8.75
C ASP A 142 2.72 11.77 8.00
N ASP A 143 1.60 11.74 8.70
CA ASP A 143 0.28 11.80 8.09
C ASP A 143 -0.38 13.15 8.42
N ALA A 144 0.11 14.19 7.78
CA ALA A 144 -0.38 15.55 7.98
C ALA A 144 -1.89 15.69 7.67
N ALA A 145 -2.41 14.89 6.74
CA ALA A 145 -3.83 14.87 6.40
C ALA A 145 -4.71 14.42 7.56
N ARG A 146 -4.17 13.63 8.49
CA ARG A 146 -4.84 13.18 9.72
C ARG A 146 -4.36 13.92 10.97
N GLY A 147 -3.49 14.92 10.83
CA GLY A 147 -2.89 15.64 11.94
C GLY A 147 -1.90 14.82 12.76
N LEU A 148 -1.35 13.75 12.19
CA LEU A 148 -0.39 12.87 12.86
C LEU A 148 1.03 13.24 12.47
N ALA A 149 1.91 13.43 13.47
CA ALA A 149 3.30 13.82 13.27
C ALA A 149 4.24 13.00 14.17
N ILE A 150 5.40 12.70 13.62
CA ILE A 150 6.51 12.08 14.35
C ILE A 150 7.18 13.15 15.24
N ASP A 151 7.45 12.83 16.51
CA ASP A 151 8.24 13.70 17.37
C ASP A 151 9.68 13.83 16.83
N ARG A 152 10.04 15.04 16.40
CA ARG A 152 11.35 15.32 15.81
C ARG A 152 12.53 15.12 16.79
N LYS A 153 12.27 15.07 18.09
CA LYS A 153 13.29 14.73 19.10
C LYS A 153 13.72 13.27 19.05
N LYS A 154 12.88 12.41 18.45
CA LYS A 154 13.15 10.98 18.25
C LYS A 154 13.74 10.67 16.86
N VAL A 155 14.12 11.70 16.10
CA VAL A 155 14.75 11.58 14.77
C VAL A 155 16.13 12.22 14.85
N PRO A 156 17.19 11.56 14.32
CA PRO A 156 18.53 12.13 14.31
C PRO A 156 18.56 13.52 13.66
N ALA A 157 19.27 14.45 14.29
CA ALA A 157 19.33 15.86 13.83
C ALA A 157 20.50 16.15 12.88
N ASP A 158 21.39 15.20 12.68
CA ASP A 158 22.62 15.33 11.91
C ASP A 158 22.46 15.02 10.41
N HIS A 159 21.28 14.59 10.01
CA HIS A 159 20.94 14.29 8.62
C HIS A 159 19.83 15.20 8.07
N ALA A 160 19.90 15.48 6.77
CA ALA A 160 18.82 16.14 6.08
C ALA A 160 17.53 15.28 6.09
N VAL A 161 16.37 15.91 6.24
CA VAL A 161 15.08 15.21 6.21
C VAL A 161 14.39 15.44 4.87
N VAL A 162 14.00 14.36 4.22
CA VAL A 162 13.22 14.34 2.98
C VAL A 162 11.84 13.78 3.31
N SER A 163 10.80 14.57 3.06
CA SER A 163 9.42 14.18 3.36
C SER A 163 8.53 14.31 2.12
N PRO A 164 7.64 13.34 1.87
CA PRO A 164 6.57 13.51 0.89
C PRO A 164 5.71 14.73 1.25
N ALA A 165 5.46 15.58 0.25
CA ALA A 165 4.62 16.74 0.39
C ALA A 165 3.53 16.75 -0.69
N SER A 166 2.40 17.40 -0.38
CA SER A 166 1.30 17.55 -1.34
C SER A 166 1.78 18.26 -2.62
N GLY A 167 1.34 17.78 -3.77
CA GLY A 167 1.67 18.37 -5.07
C GLY A 167 3.05 17.97 -5.64
N LEU A 168 3.82 17.14 -4.96
CA LEU A 168 5.09 16.62 -5.52
C LEU A 168 4.83 15.60 -6.61
N THR A 169 3.95 14.66 -6.35
CA THR A 169 3.48 13.62 -7.26
C THR A 169 2.13 13.07 -6.78
N ASP A 170 1.38 12.45 -7.67
CA ASP A 170 0.14 11.72 -7.41
C ASP A 170 0.38 10.20 -7.34
N ASN A 171 1.64 9.75 -7.48
CA ASN A 171 2.01 8.35 -7.50
C ASN A 171 3.04 8.03 -6.41
N ILE A 172 2.64 7.19 -5.44
CA ILE A 172 3.52 6.80 -4.32
C ILE A 172 4.81 6.10 -4.79
N PHE A 173 4.79 5.43 -5.94
CA PHE A 173 5.95 4.69 -6.45
C PHE A 173 7.07 5.59 -6.97
N ASP A 174 6.80 6.86 -7.25
CA ASP A 174 7.84 7.82 -7.63
C ASP A 174 8.85 8.06 -6.50
N PHE A 175 8.46 7.79 -5.24
CA PHE A 175 9.34 7.87 -4.08
C PHE A 175 10.30 6.69 -3.91
N CYS A 176 10.19 5.63 -4.71
CA CYS A 176 10.95 4.41 -4.49
C CYS A 176 12.47 4.64 -4.48
N SER A 177 13.02 5.45 -5.38
CA SER A 177 14.46 5.75 -5.39
C SER A 177 14.90 6.59 -4.17
N LEU A 178 14.03 7.48 -3.67
CA LEU A 178 14.28 8.23 -2.44
C LEU A 178 14.26 7.31 -1.21
N ILE A 179 13.37 6.33 -1.20
CA ILE A 179 13.30 5.32 -0.14
C ILE A 179 14.55 4.43 -0.12
N GLU A 180 14.92 3.88 -1.28
CA GLU A 180 16.05 2.95 -1.39
C GLU A 180 17.40 3.57 -1.01
N LYS A 181 17.57 4.87 -1.31
CA LYS A 181 18.83 5.61 -1.07
C LYS A 181 18.88 6.32 0.27
N ALA A 182 17.80 6.37 1.02
CA ALA A 182 17.79 6.97 2.34
C ALA A 182 18.68 6.17 3.31
N LYS A 183 19.40 6.84 4.18
CA LYS A 183 20.17 6.21 5.26
C LYS A 183 19.26 5.65 6.36
N GLU A 184 18.27 6.45 6.73
CA GLU A 184 17.24 6.04 7.67
C GLU A 184 15.86 6.32 7.11
N ILE A 185 14.90 5.52 7.50
CA ILE A 185 13.49 5.68 7.17
C ILE A 185 12.68 5.75 8.46
N HIS A 186 12.00 6.87 8.68
CA HIS A 186 11.14 7.09 9.83
C HIS A 186 9.71 7.27 9.39
N LEU A 187 8.84 6.33 9.76
CA LEU A 187 7.45 6.29 9.31
C LEU A 187 6.49 6.12 10.48
N ILE A 188 5.27 6.57 10.27
CA ILE A 188 4.10 6.09 11.00
C ILE A 188 3.49 4.89 10.26
N GLU A 189 2.54 4.20 10.88
CA GLU A 189 1.75 3.16 10.20
C GLU A 189 0.93 3.77 9.06
N SER A 190 1.43 3.66 7.83
CA SER A 190 0.86 4.27 6.63
C SER A 190 1.15 3.45 5.38
N SER A 191 0.63 3.87 4.22
CA SER A 191 0.94 3.24 2.93
C SER A 191 2.44 3.22 2.62
N PHE A 192 3.21 4.21 3.07
CA PHE A 192 4.67 4.20 2.90
C PHE A 192 5.35 3.06 3.66
N MET A 193 4.86 2.72 4.86
CA MET A 193 5.39 1.58 5.61
C MET A 193 5.23 0.27 4.81
N TYR A 194 4.05 0.03 4.26
CA TYR A 194 3.83 -1.15 3.42
C TYR A 194 4.66 -1.11 2.14
N LEU A 195 4.79 0.06 1.51
CA LEU A 195 5.64 0.21 0.32
C LEU A 195 7.09 -0.16 0.63
N VAL A 196 7.68 0.38 1.69
CA VAL A 196 9.06 0.09 2.12
C VAL A 196 9.23 -1.40 2.41
N ASP A 197 8.29 -1.99 3.17
CA ASP A 197 8.38 -3.40 3.57
C ASP A 197 8.30 -4.36 2.39
N LEU A 198 7.47 -4.04 1.39
CA LEU A 198 7.20 -4.89 0.23
C LEU A 198 8.18 -4.69 -0.93
N LEU A 199 8.87 -3.55 -1.02
CA LEU A 199 9.84 -3.31 -2.09
C LEU A 199 10.98 -4.32 -2.05
N PRO A 200 11.31 -4.98 -3.19
CA PRO A 200 12.31 -6.03 -3.26
C PRO A 200 13.75 -5.48 -3.33
N TYR A 201 14.13 -4.60 -2.41
CA TYR A 201 15.50 -4.14 -2.26
C TYR A 201 16.06 -4.55 -0.90
N THR A 202 17.38 -4.66 -0.85
CA THR A 202 18.13 -4.91 0.38
C THR A 202 19.15 -3.80 0.58
N ASN A 203 19.08 -3.15 1.74
CA ASN A 203 20.12 -2.24 2.20
C ASN A 203 20.34 -2.54 3.69
N PRO A 204 21.33 -3.39 4.04
CA PRO A 204 21.53 -3.86 5.40
C PRO A 204 21.97 -2.74 6.36
N GLU A 205 22.48 -1.62 5.84
CA GLU A 205 22.89 -0.47 6.63
C GLU A 205 21.76 0.54 6.85
N GLN A 206 20.63 0.38 6.15
CA GLN A 206 19.50 1.27 6.27
C GLN A 206 18.71 0.99 7.55
N LYS A 207 18.57 1.99 8.39
CA LYS A 207 17.74 1.90 9.59
C LYS A 207 16.28 2.15 9.24
N LEU A 208 15.38 1.24 9.65
CA LEU A 208 13.94 1.33 9.43
C LEU A 208 13.24 1.51 10.77
N VAL A 209 12.48 2.59 10.94
CA VAL A 209 11.85 2.96 12.22
C VAL A 209 10.36 3.22 12.03
N ILE A 210 9.53 2.56 12.82
CA ILE A 210 8.09 2.83 12.92
C ILE A 210 7.81 3.58 14.22
N HIS A 211 7.26 4.78 14.11
CA HIS A 211 6.83 5.61 15.23
C HIS A 211 5.35 5.32 15.55
N ARG A 212 5.12 4.24 16.30
CA ARG A 212 3.77 3.75 16.56
C ARG A 212 2.97 4.69 17.47
N TYR A 213 3.60 5.32 18.45
CA TYR A 213 2.98 6.32 19.32
C TYR A 213 2.34 7.48 18.54
N ALA A 214 2.87 7.82 17.36
CA ALA A 214 2.37 8.92 16.54
C ALA A 214 1.00 8.64 15.90
N ARG A 215 0.63 7.36 15.84
CA ARG A 215 -0.71 6.92 15.36
C ARG A 215 -1.32 5.94 16.36
N PRO A 216 -1.80 6.43 17.51
CA PRO A 216 -2.39 5.57 18.51
C PRO A 216 -3.64 4.91 17.92
N ASN A 217 -3.59 3.60 17.77
CA ASN A 217 -4.74 2.80 17.36
C ASN A 217 -4.78 1.52 18.19
N PRO A 218 -5.56 1.48 19.28
CA PRO A 218 -5.63 0.34 20.18
C PRO A 218 -6.28 -0.90 19.54
N VAL A 219 -6.96 -0.75 18.40
CA VAL A 219 -7.74 -1.82 17.77
C VAL A 219 -6.88 -2.67 16.82
N TRP A 220 -5.83 -2.09 16.23
CA TRP A 220 -5.04 -2.80 15.22
C TRP A 220 -3.72 -3.32 15.80
N SER A 221 -3.47 -4.61 15.57
CA SER A 221 -2.15 -5.19 15.79
C SER A 221 -1.16 -4.67 14.74
N LEU A 222 0.12 -4.68 15.09
CA LEU A 222 1.17 -4.37 14.11
C LEU A 222 1.07 -5.37 12.94
N PRO A 223 1.18 -4.92 11.68
CA PRO A 223 1.16 -5.82 10.53
C PRO A 223 2.36 -6.78 10.54
N ALA A 224 2.24 -7.89 9.83
CA ALA A 224 3.36 -8.77 9.57
C ALA A 224 4.35 -8.10 8.61
N LEU A 225 5.54 -7.80 9.10
CA LEU A 225 6.61 -7.13 8.38
C LEU A 225 7.69 -8.13 7.97
N LYS A 226 8.30 -7.93 6.81
CA LYS A 226 9.38 -8.78 6.27
C LYS A 226 10.77 -8.22 6.59
N LYS A 227 10.90 -6.89 6.56
CA LYS A 227 12.16 -6.21 6.85
C LYS A 227 12.35 -6.05 8.36
N ASN A 228 13.58 -5.77 8.76
CA ASN A 228 13.93 -5.55 10.17
C ASN A 228 13.60 -4.11 10.58
N TRP A 229 12.49 -3.92 11.29
CA TRP A 229 12.02 -2.63 11.77
C TRP A 229 12.27 -2.44 13.27
N GLU A 230 12.79 -1.28 13.65
CA GLU A 230 12.72 -0.77 15.01
C GLU A 230 11.35 -0.15 15.24
N ILE A 231 10.69 -0.51 16.34
CA ILE A 231 9.36 0.00 16.67
C ILE A 231 9.48 0.86 17.92
N ILE A 232 9.03 2.11 17.82
CA ILE A 232 9.00 3.07 18.93
C ILE A 232 7.53 3.28 19.31
N ASP A 233 7.16 2.78 20.48
CA ASP A 233 5.85 2.93 21.12
C ASP A 233 5.73 4.25 21.88
#